data_5c0f89191090046ef73363895c4b6136
#
_entry.id   5c0f89191090046ef73363895c4b6136
#
_cell.length_a   1.000
_cell.length_b   1.000
_cell.length_c   1.000
_cell.angle_alpha   90.00
_cell.angle_beta   90.00
_cell.angle_gamma   90.00
#
_symmetry.space_group_name_H-M   'P 1'
#
loop_
_entity.id
_entity.type
_entity.pdbx_description
1 polymer ?
#
loop_
_entity_poly.entity_id
_entity_poly.type
_entity_poly.pdbx_seq_one_letter_code
_entity_poly.pdbx_strand_id
1 'polypeptide(L)'
;MVDGFAFSEVVRKIANLIRIGKVAEIDGSTVRVQIGRVTTGWLPIVSCAGENLIWLPVSKGEQVAVFAPFGEFAQAFVLRSIHYNSFPAPTEQNTISVNAKSDVKVACEGECNVTFQNGFEITVGNSSLKISNSKISINCGSSNIDISEDSIVINSGSITTIPSLCMCDGGL
;
A
#
# COMPACT_ATOMS: atom_id res chain seq x y z
N MET A 1 53.14 6.44 9.32
CA MET A 1 52.36 5.79 10.39
C MET A 1 50.99 6.47 10.38
N VAL A 2 49.93 5.78 10.07
CA VAL A 2 48.57 6.30 10.23
C VAL A 2 48.32 6.33 11.74
N ASP A 3 48.04 7.50 12.30
CA ASP A 3 47.76 7.63 13.72
C ASP A 3 46.66 6.68 14.11
N GLY A 4 46.83 5.87 15.18
CA GLY A 4 45.81 4.90 15.62
C GLY A 4 44.45 5.53 15.89
N PHE A 5 44.41 6.84 16.20
CA PHE A 5 43.20 7.63 16.31
C PHE A 5 42.49 7.81 14.95
N ALA A 6 43.22 8.15 13.92
CA ALA A 6 42.64 8.32 12.57
C ALA A 6 42.05 7.01 12.04
N PHE A 7 42.72 5.88 12.30
CA PHE A 7 42.23 4.57 11.90
C PHE A 7 40.96 4.18 12.69
N SER A 8 40.92 4.37 13.99
CA SER A 8 39.72 4.06 14.80
C SER A 8 38.53 4.92 14.42
N GLU A 9 38.75 6.18 14.07
CA GLU A 9 37.69 7.08 13.59
C GLU A 9 37.12 6.64 12.23
N VAL A 10 37.96 6.21 11.30
CA VAL A 10 37.52 5.63 10.02
C VAL A 10 36.69 4.38 10.25
N VAL A 11 37.14 3.47 11.12
CA VAL A 11 36.40 2.24 11.46
C VAL A 11 35.03 2.59 12.07
N ARG A 12 34.97 3.57 12.98
CA ARG A 12 33.72 4.05 13.57
C ARG A 12 32.76 4.59 12.51
N LYS A 13 33.25 5.42 11.60
CA LYS A 13 32.45 5.98 10.50
C LYS A 13 31.91 4.91 9.58
N ILE A 14 32.75 3.96 9.18
CA ILE A 14 32.34 2.81 8.34
C ILE A 14 31.27 2.00 9.07
N ALA A 15 31.45 1.69 10.35
CA ALA A 15 30.47 0.92 11.13
C ALA A 15 29.12 1.63 11.29
N ASN A 16 29.09 2.94 11.15
CA ASN A 16 27.88 3.74 11.28
C ASN A 16 27.19 4.04 9.93
N LEU A 17 27.84 3.78 8.79
CA LEU A 17 27.26 4.06 7.46
C LEU A 17 25.87 3.46 7.28
N ILE A 18 25.67 2.22 7.71
CA ILE A 18 24.40 1.51 7.64
C ILE A 18 24.19 0.76 8.96
N ARG A 19 23.08 1.04 9.61
CA ARG A 19 22.70 0.40 10.87
C ARG A 19 21.26 -0.09 10.81
N ILE A 20 21.00 -1.24 11.39
CA ILE A 20 19.64 -1.76 11.56
C ILE A 20 19.14 -1.38 12.94
N GLY A 21 17.92 -0.87 13.02
CA GLY A 21 17.26 -0.49 14.26
C GLY A 21 15.76 -0.68 14.22
N LYS A 22 15.10 -0.31 15.30
CA LYS A 22 13.63 -0.34 15.43
C LYS A 22 13.10 1.06 15.68
N VAL A 23 11.99 1.39 15.06
CA VAL A 23 11.29 2.67 15.28
C VAL A 23 10.85 2.76 16.73
N ALA A 24 11.36 3.75 17.45
CA ALA A 24 11.03 4.03 18.85
C ALA A 24 9.91 5.06 18.98
N GLU A 25 10.01 6.14 18.21
CA GLU A 25 9.08 7.27 18.22
C GLU A 25 8.82 7.75 16.80
N ILE A 26 7.65 8.33 16.56
CA ILE A 26 7.20 8.80 15.23
C ILE A 26 6.65 10.20 15.39
N ASP A 27 7.05 11.11 14.51
CA ASP A 27 6.50 12.46 14.39
C ASP A 27 6.40 12.83 12.89
N GLY A 28 5.18 12.76 12.36
CA GLY A 28 4.91 13.01 10.94
C GLY A 28 5.76 12.15 10.01
N SER A 29 6.64 12.80 9.25
CA SER A 29 7.57 12.18 8.30
C SER A 29 8.95 11.83 8.89
N THR A 30 9.12 11.98 10.20
CA THR A 30 10.36 11.70 10.90
C THR A 30 10.18 10.63 11.97
N VAL A 31 11.25 9.94 12.29
CA VAL A 31 11.27 8.89 13.32
C VAL A 31 12.54 8.98 14.17
N ARG A 32 12.46 8.48 15.40
CA ARG A 32 13.62 8.14 16.20
C ARG A 32 13.81 6.63 16.19
N VAL A 33 15.03 6.19 15.98
CA VAL A 33 15.35 4.77 15.80
C VAL A 33 16.24 4.30 16.95
N GLN A 34 15.84 3.22 17.58
CA GLN A 34 16.66 2.54 18.57
C GLN A 34 17.62 1.56 17.88
N ILE A 35 18.92 1.80 18.02
CA ILE A 35 20.01 0.98 17.50
C ILE A 35 20.80 0.43 18.69
N GLY A 36 20.55 -0.81 19.07
CA GLY A 36 21.10 -1.39 20.30
C GLY A 36 20.62 -0.62 21.54
N ARG A 37 21.55 0.05 22.24
CA ARG A 37 21.24 0.85 23.45
C ARG A 37 21.07 2.34 23.18
N VAL A 38 21.25 2.78 21.95
CA VAL A 38 21.22 4.20 21.56
C VAL A 38 19.96 4.48 20.77
N THR A 39 19.30 5.61 21.07
CA THR A 39 18.20 6.15 20.26
C THR A 39 18.72 7.36 19.49
N THR A 40 18.43 7.43 18.21
CA THR A 40 18.83 8.54 17.32
C THR A 40 18.07 9.82 17.67
N GLY A 41 18.51 10.94 17.11
CA GLY A 41 17.66 12.12 16.91
C GLY A 41 16.52 11.81 15.93
N TRP A 42 15.74 12.83 15.58
CA TRP A 42 14.69 12.74 14.55
C TRP A 42 15.34 12.61 13.18
N LEU A 43 15.00 11.56 12.47
CA LEU A 43 15.53 11.23 11.15
C LEU A 43 14.39 11.19 10.13
N PRO A 44 14.57 11.76 8.93
CA PRO A 44 13.58 11.71 7.88
C PRO A 44 13.43 10.28 7.31
N ILE A 45 12.21 9.95 6.93
CA ILE A 45 11.87 8.67 6.29
C ILE A 45 11.97 8.84 4.78
N VAL A 46 12.66 7.94 4.11
CA VAL A 46 12.66 7.86 2.64
C VAL A 46 11.32 7.33 2.15
N SER A 47 10.66 8.10 1.32
CA SER A 47 9.43 7.73 0.62
C SER A 47 9.44 8.36 -0.79
N CYS A 48 8.46 8.01 -1.63
CA CYS A 48 8.26 8.71 -2.89
C CYS A 48 7.71 10.10 -2.59
N ALA A 49 8.58 11.10 -2.48
CA ALA A 49 8.25 12.49 -2.17
C ALA A 49 8.36 13.36 -3.43
N GLY A 50 7.42 14.29 -3.60
CA GLY A 50 7.35 15.19 -4.74
C GLY A 50 5.91 15.60 -5.03
N GLU A 51 5.66 16.16 -6.21
CA GLU A 51 4.29 16.45 -6.68
C GLU A 51 3.45 15.16 -6.76
N ASN A 52 4.07 14.06 -7.20
CA ASN A 52 3.50 12.72 -7.13
C ASN A 52 4.12 11.99 -5.94
N LEU A 53 3.31 11.57 -4.99
CA LEU A 53 3.79 10.93 -3.76
C LEU A 53 3.09 9.59 -3.48
N ILE A 54 3.85 8.69 -2.85
CA ILE A 54 3.31 7.51 -2.19
C ILE A 54 3.72 7.60 -0.73
N TRP A 55 2.74 7.80 0.16
CA TRP A 55 2.97 7.85 1.59
C TRP A 55 2.49 6.57 2.26
N LEU A 56 3.40 5.88 2.90
CA LEU A 56 3.12 4.70 3.71
C LEU A 56 3.58 4.99 5.13
N PRO A 57 2.70 5.18 6.11
CA PRO A 57 3.10 5.47 7.49
C PRO A 57 3.88 4.30 8.08
N VAL A 58 4.92 4.61 8.85
CA VAL A 58 5.69 3.62 9.63
C VAL A 58 4.96 3.27 10.91
N SER A 59 5.31 2.11 11.48
CA SER A 59 4.77 1.65 12.76
C SER A 59 5.85 1.65 13.84
N LYS A 60 5.47 1.95 15.08
CA LYS A 60 6.36 1.78 16.22
C LYS A 60 6.79 0.31 16.33
N GLY A 61 8.08 0.08 16.52
CA GLY A 61 8.67 -1.25 16.54
C GLY A 61 9.04 -1.79 15.16
N GLU A 62 8.69 -1.13 14.06
CA GLU A 62 9.10 -1.52 12.71
C GLU A 62 10.62 -1.55 12.60
N GLN A 63 11.17 -2.59 11.95
CA GLN A 63 12.60 -2.69 11.73
C GLN A 63 12.98 -1.93 10.46
N VAL A 64 14.01 -1.10 10.59
CA VAL A 64 14.42 -0.15 9.57
C VAL A 64 15.93 -0.15 9.40
N ALA A 65 16.39 0.27 8.23
CA ALA A 65 17.80 0.59 7.99
C ALA A 65 18.02 2.11 8.11
N VAL A 66 19.00 2.48 8.91
CA VAL A 66 19.48 3.86 9.05
C VAL A 66 20.72 4.03 8.21
N PHE A 67 20.68 4.94 7.27
CA PHE A 67 21.79 5.34 6.42
C PHE A 67 22.36 6.64 6.94
N ALA A 68 23.62 6.65 7.35
CA ALA A 68 24.32 7.81 7.85
C ALA A 68 25.47 8.17 6.92
N PRO A 69 25.30 9.15 5.99
CA PRO A 69 26.36 9.61 5.13
C PRO A 69 27.60 9.98 5.95
N PHE A 70 28.77 9.54 5.50
CA PHE A 70 30.04 9.69 6.20
C PHE A 70 30.07 9.14 7.64
N GLY A 71 29.11 8.28 8.01
CA GLY A 71 28.97 7.74 9.37
C GLY A 71 28.43 8.75 10.40
N GLU A 72 27.81 9.84 9.93
CA GLU A 72 27.32 10.94 10.77
C GLU A 72 25.78 10.91 10.86
N PHE A 73 25.25 10.65 12.07
CA PHE A 73 23.82 10.57 12.29
C PHE A 73 23.07 11.89 12.11
N ALA A 74 23.78 13.03 12.13
CA ALA A 74 23.16 14.35 11.87
C ALA A 74 22.60 14.49 10.45
N GLN A 75 23.10 13.69 9.50
CA GLN A 75 22.66 13.67 8.10
C GLN A 75 21.96 12.36 7.73
N ALA A 76 21.64 11.54 8.72
CA ALA A 76 21.07 10.24 8.49
C ALA A 76 19.60 10.30 8.05
N PHE A 77 19.19 9.28 7.32
CA PHE A 77 17.82 9.04 6.90
C PHE A 77 17.46 7.57 7.07
N VAL A 78 16.18 7.27 7.05
CA VAL A 78 15.65 5.93 7.34
C VAL A 78 14.99 5.33 6.12
N LEU A 79 15.47 4.14 5.74
CA LEU A 79 14.77 3.25 4.80
C LEU A 79 13.99 2.23 5.60
N ARG A 80 12.68 2.18 5.36
CA ARG A 80 11.72 1.36 6.10
C ARG A 80 11.60 -0.07 5.58
N SER A 81 10.84 -0.89 6.33
CA SER A 81 10.26 -2.16 5.91
C SER A 81 11.25 -3.32 5.77
N ILE A 82 11.96 -3.63 6.86
CA ILE A 82 12.69 -4.89 6.97
C ILE A 82 11.80 -5.88 7.73
N HIS A 83 11.40 -6.95 7.07
CA HIS A 83 10.59 -8.00 7.70
C HIS A 83 11.33 -8.73 8.82
N TYR A 84 10.65 -9.02 9.90
CA TYR A 84 11.13 -9.84 11.02
C TYR A 84 9.95 -10.43 11.80
N ASN A 85 10.20 -11.19 12.88
CA ASN A 85 9.17 -11.97 13.59
C ASN A 85 7.92 -11.19 14.02
N SER A 86 8.05 -9.91 14.42
CA SER A 86 6.89 -9.10 14.81
C SER A 86 6.17 -8.45 13.61
N PHE A 87 6.83 -8.38 12.46
CA PHE A 87 6.33 -7.87 11.20
C PHE A 87 6.77 -8.83 10.08
N PRO A 88 6.16 -10.03 10.01
CA PRO A 88 6.55 -11.04 9.04
C PRO A 88 6.15 -10.65 7.61
N ALA A 89 6.86 -11.20 6.64
CA ALA A 89 6.44 -11.13 5.25
C ALA A 89 5.14 -11.92 5.04
N PRO A 90 4.30 -11.56 4.05
CA PRO A 90 3.19 -12.40 3.62
C PRO A 90 3.67 -13.80 3.24
N THR A 91 2.86 -14.81 3.53
CA THR A 91 3.19 -16.22 3.22
C THR A 91 2.94 -16.58 1.75
N GLU A 92 2.10 -15.80 1.08
CA GLU A 92 1.79 -15.99 -0.34
C GLU A 92 2.95 -15.56 -1.21
N GLN A 93 3.54 -16.52 -1.92
CA GLN A 93 4.57 -16.25 -2.92
C GLN A 93 3.87 -15.89 -4.25
N ASN A 94 4.46 -15.01 -5.02
CA ASN A 94 3.94 -14.55 -6.33
C ASN A 94 2.65 -13.70 -6.28
N THR A 95 2.30 -13.17 -5.11
CA THR A 95 1.16 -12.25 -4.95
C THR A 95 1.65 -10.89 -4.48
N ILE A 96 1.20 -9.82 -5.15
CA ILE A 96 1.38 -8.45 -4.66
C ILE A 96 0.24 -8.17 -3.70
N SER A 97 0.54 -8.02 -2.42
CA SER A 97 -0.45 -7.75 -1.38
C SER A 97 -0.28 -6.36 -0.79
N VAL A 98 -1.37 -5.61 -0.72
CA VAL A 98 -1.44 -4.33 0.01
C VAL A 98 -2.39 -4.50 1.17
N ASN A 99 -1.86 -4.62 2.38
CA ASN A 99 -2.63 -4.79 3.61
C ASN A 99 -2.47 -3.55 4.49
N ALA A 100 -3.54 -2.83 4.73
CA ALA A 100 -3.57 -1.68 5.62
C ALA A 100 -4.47 -1.98 6.83
N LYS A 101 -4.03 -1.59 8.03
CA LYS A 101 -4.86 -1.61 9.25
C LYS A 101 -5.69 -0.34 9.42
N SER A 102 -5.47 0.64 8.54
CA SER A 102 -6.15 1.94 8.49
C SER A 102 -6.67 2.19 7.09
N ASP A 103 -7.23 3.36 6.87
CA ASP A 103 -7.76 3.75 5.57
C ASP A 103 -6.68 3.77 4.48
N VAL A 104 -7.06 3.36 3.28
CA VAL A 104 -6.27 3.52 2.06
C VAL A 104 -6.93 4.57 1.19
N LYS A 105 -6.19 5.63 0.85
CA LYS A 105 -6.66 6.70 -0.03
C LYS A 105 -5.84 6.67 -1.33
N VAL A 106 -6.54 6.56 -2.45
CA VAL A 106 -5.98 6.75 -3.79
C VAL A 106 -6.65 7.98 -4.38
N ALA A 107 -5.88 8.98 -4.75
CA ALA A 107 -6.38 10.21 -5.36
C ALA A 107 -5.58 10.50 -6.64
N CYS A 108 -6.27 10.88 -7.69
CA CYS A 108 -5.71 11.24 -8.98
C CYS A 108 -6.43 12.49 -9.49
N GLU A 109 -5.70 13.51 -9.92
CA GLU A 109 -6.28 14.72 -10.52
C GLU A 109 -6.61 14.54 -12.01
N GLY A 110 -5.97 13.56 -12.67
CA GLY A 110 -6.23 13.14 -14.04
C GLY A 110 -7.03 11.85 -14.12
N GLU A 111 -6.89 11.12 -15.23
CA GLU A 111 -7.49 9.81 -15.40
C GLU A 111 -6.75 8.74 -14.58
N CYS A 112 -7.53 7.83 -13.99
CA CYS A 112 -7.02 6.62 -13.37
C CYS A 112 -7.44 5.41 -14.21
N ASN A 113 -6.51 4.85 -14.98
CA ASN A 113 -6.75 3.68 -15.82
C ASN A 113 -6.26 2.42 -15.12
N VAL A 114 -7.19 1.48 -14.85
CA VAL A 114 -6.87 0.19 -14.23
C VAL A 114 -7.36 -0.92 -15.16
N THR A 115 -6.45 -1.78 -15.62
CA THR A 115 -6.76 -2.86 -16.56
C THR A 115 -6.47 -4.22 -15.91
N PHE A 116 -7.47 -5.10 -15.95
CA PHE A 116 -7.36 -6.49 -15.51
C PHE A 116 -7.63 -7.42 -16.68
N GLN A 117 -6.83 -8.46 -16.86
CA GLN A 117 -7.01 -9.42 -17.95
C GLN A 117 -8.09 -10.46 -17.66
N ASN A 118 -8.26 -10.86 -16.41
CA ASN A 118 -9.14 -11.99 -16.06
C ASN A 118 -10.35 -11.60 -15.22
N GLY A 119 -10.23 -10.58 -14.38
CA GLY A 119 -11.33 -10.15 -13.53
C GLY A 119 -10.90 -9.19 -12.45
N PHE A 120 -11.89 -8.57 -11.82
CA PHE A 120 -11.76 -7.62 -10.74
C PHE A 120 -12.87 -7.84 -9.72
N GLU A 121 -12.55 -7.81 -8.44
CA GLU A 121 -13.54 -7.99 -7.37
C GLU A 121 -13.30 -6.99 -6.23
N ILE A 122 -14.38 -6.35 -5.79
CA ILE A 122 -14.44 -5.53 -4.57
C ILE A 122 -15.41 -6.20 -3.63
N THR A 123 -14.99 -6.45 -2.38
CA THR A 123 -15.85 -7.02 -1.34
C THR A 123 -15.87 -6.12 -0.11
N VAL A 124 -17.05 -5.83 0.40
CA VAL A 124 -17.28 -5.07 1.65
C VAL A 124 -18.33 -5.79 2.49
N GLY A 125 -17.91 -6.48 3.55
CA GLY A 125 -18.80 -7.30 4.36
C GLY A 125 -19.54 -8.35 3.52
N ASN A 126 -20.87 -8.26 3.48
CA ASN A 126 -21.73 -9.17 2.70
C ASN A 126 -22.07 -8.65 1.29
N SER A 127 -21.38 -7.60 0.83
CA SER A 127 -21.60 -7.00 -0.48
C SER A 127 -20.38 -7.16 -1.36
N SER A 128 -20.58 -7.43 -2.66
CA SER A 128 -19.49 -7.53 -3.62
C SER A 128 -19.87 -6.99 -5.00
N LEU A 129 -18.87 -6.45 -5.69
CA LEU A 129 -18.89 -6.16 -7.13
C LEU A 129 -17.81 -7.03 -7.77
N LYS A 130 -18.22 -7.90 -8.67
CA LYS A 130 -17.31 -8.77 -9.43
C LYS A 130 -17.47 -8.55 -10.91
N ILE A 131 -16.38 -8.31 -11.60
CA ILE A 131 -16.30 -8.17 -13.05
C ILE A 131 -15.42 -9.29 -13.58
N SER A 132 -15.91 -10.04 -14.54
CA SER A 132 -15.18 -11.05 -15.29
C SER A 132 -15.30 -10.79 -16.79
N ASN A 133 -14.64 -11.59 -17.61
CA ASN A 133 -14.70 -11.42 -19.06
C ASN A 133 -16.11 -11.54 -19.67
N SER A 134 -17.04 -12.24 -19.00
CA SER A 134 -18.37 -12.52 -19.52
C SER A 134 -19.51 -12.02 -18.64
N LYS A 135 -19.23 -11.46 -17.45
CA LYS A 135 -20.29 -11.16 -16.50
C LYS A 135 -19.87 -10.06 -15.51
N ILE A 136 -20.82 -9.18 -15.19
CA ILE A 136 -20.74 -8.26 -14.05
C ILE A 136 -21.77 -8.73 -13.03
N SER A 137 -21.35 -8.95 -11.79
CA SER A 137 -22.21 -9.36 -10.66
C SER A 137 -22.12 -8.35 -9.54
N ILE A 138 -23.25 -7.85 -9.09
CA ILE A 138 -23.39 -6.98 -7.92
C ILE A 138 -24.22 -7.74 -6.89
N ASN A 139 -23.67 -7.99 -5.71
CA ASN A 139 -24.35 -8.71 -4.64
C ASN A 139 -24.44 -7.82 -3.40
N CYS A 140 -25.59 -7.90 -2.70
CA CYS A 140 -25.77 -7.24 -1.41
C CYS A 140 -26.67 -8.13 -0.53
N GLY A 141 -26.09 -8.92 0.36
CA GLY A 141 -26.81 -9.91 1.15
C GLY A 141 -27.52 -10.94 0.27
N SER A 142 -28.86 -10.98 0.33
CA SER A 142 -29.69 -11.88 -0.50
C SER A 142 -30.07 -11.29 -1.86
N SER A 143 -29.73 -10.03 -2.13
CA SER A 143 -30.07 -9.36 -3.41
C SER A 143 -28.88 -9.37 -4.35
N ASN A 144 -29.14 -9.63 -5.63
CA ASN A 144 -28.11 -9.63 -6.66
C ASN A 144 -28.61 -9.01 -7.98
N ILE A 145 -27.67 -8.45 -8.73
CA ILE A 145 -27.82 -8.03 -10.11
C ILE A 145 -26.71 -8.68 -10.91
N ASP A 146 -27.06 -9.44 -11.90
CA ASP A 146 -26.15 -10.09 -12.83
C ASP A 146 -26.35 -9.54 -14.24
N ILE A 147 -25.29 -9.03 -14.85
CA ILE A 147 -25.29 -8.52 -16.22
C ILE A 147 -24.37 -9.41 -17.05
N SER A 148 -24.91 -9.99 -18.09
CA SER A 148 -24.18 -10.76 -19.09
C SER A 148 -24.41 -10.17 -20.48
N GLU A 149 -23.79 -10.76 -21.49
CA GLU A 149 -23.92 -10.30 -22.88
C GLU A 149 -25.39 -10.26 -23.35
N ASP A 150 -26.18 -11.25 -22.93
CA ASP A 150 -27.55 -11.44 -23.42
C ASP A 150 -28.65 -11.06 -22.42
N SER A 151 -28.34 -10.81 -21.15
CA SER A 151 -29.37 -10.66 -20.13
C SER A 151 -28.93 -9.84 -18.91
N ILE A 152 -29.94 -9.24 -18.26
CA ILE A 152 -29.83 -8.69 -16.90
C ILE A 152 -30.80 -9.47 -16.01
N VAL A 153 -30.27 -10.05 -14.92
CA VAL A 153 -31.04 -10.81 -13.93
C VAL A 153 -30.99 -10.07 -12.60
N ILE A 154 -32.14 -9.85 -11.98
CA ILE A 154 -32.25 -9.23 -10.65
C ILE A 154 -32.94 -10.21 -9.69
N ASN A 155 -32.32 -10.54 -8.55
CA ASN A 155 -32.85 -11.43 -7.51
C ASN A 155 -33.36 -12.76 -8.07
N SER A 156 -32.60 -13.39 -8.97
CA SER A 156 -32.97 -14.63 -9.66
C SER A 156 -34.24 -14.55 -10.51
N GLY A 157 -34.83 -13.37 -10.66
CA GLY A 157 -35.93 -13.08 -11.57
C GLY A 157 -35.42 -12.38 -12.82
N SER A 158 -35.81 -12.83 -14.01
CA SER A 158 -35.43 -12.19 -15.27
C SER A 158 -36.17 -10.88 -15.44
N ILE A 159 -35.48 -9.74 -15.38
CA ILE A 159 -35.95 -8.54 -16.02
C ILE A 159 -35.29 -8.51 -17.41
N THR A 160 -35.99 -8.99 -18.40
CA THR A 160 -35.59 -8.87 -19.79
C THR A 160 -35.93 -7.45 -20.21
N THR A 161 -34.95 -6.57 -20.31
CA THR A 161 -35.14 -5.31 -21.03
C THR A 161 -35.13 -5.61 -22.50
N ILE A 162 -36.33 -5.70 -23.06
CA ILE A 162 -36.49 -5.80 -24.52
C ILE A 162 -36.11 -4.43 -25.08
N PRO A 163 -35.14 -4.33 -26.03
CA PRO A 163 -34.76 -3.04 -26.62
C PRO A 163 -35.85 -2.32 -27.40
N SER A 164 -37.02 -2.91 -27.55
CA SER A 164 -38.13 -2.44 -28.39
C SER A 164 -39.35 -1.93 -27.65
N LEU A 165 -39.29 -1.68 -26.32
CA LEU A 165 -40.44 -1.09 -25.64
C LEU A 165 -40.30 0.43 -25.48
N CYS A 166 -39.93 1.12 -26.54
CA CYS A 166 -40.20 2.54 -26.74
C CYS A 166 -41.19 2.67 -27.92
N MET A 167 -42.32 1.97 -27.83
CA MET A 167 -43.48 2.35 -28.57
C MET A 167 -44.34 3.27 -27.71
N CYS A 168 -44.03 4.54 -27.75
CA CYS A 168 -45.03 5.57 -27.59
C CYS A 168 -45.92 5.54 -28.80
N ASP A 169 -46.86 4.61 -28.89
CA ASP A 169 -47.97 4.75 -29.79
C ASP A 169 -48.85 5.91 -29.29
N GLY A 170 -48.48 7.09 -29.77
CA GLY A 170 -49.42 8.22 -29.85
C GLY A 170 -50.42 7.87 -30.94
N GLY A 171 -51.57 7.33 -30.53
CA GLY A 171 -52.73 7.11 -31.36
C GLY A 171 -53.87 7.96 -30.85
N LEU A 172 -54.17 9.05 -31.57
CA LEU A 172 -55.44 9.80 -31.76
C LEU A 172 -56.35 9.99 -30.55
#